data_5ce5f318fc51c483af857d747952d7cd
#
_entry.id   5ce5f318fc51c483af857d747952d7cd
#
_cell.length_a   1.000
_cell.length_b   1.000
_cell.length_c   1.000
_cell.angle_alpha   90.00
_cell.angle_beta   90.00
_cell.angle_gamma   90.00
#
_symmetry.space_group_name_H-M   'P 1'
#
loop_
_entity.id
_entity.type
_entity.pdbx_description
1 polymer ?
#
loop_
_entity_poly.entity_id
_entity_poly.type
_entity_poly.pdbx_seq_one_letter_code
_entity_poly.pdbx_strand_id
1 'polypeptide(L)'
;MERTSIATQARKFQKVARRKQVELRHESEVYGKSAEELDEIGKQFFEQGQLSAAHKHFIASLKKKANPNVMFRTASCLLELARPQEAKQYLKQSCELAPDSQPEKWLTLGELEEGKDSLCCLEKAVELLERELASEPVAMDEDMEGGASENTNNARKFTSRKLSNAYVCISELFTTDLCDEPNAEERVVASIEKALELDPSNPEAVQAKASYHLIKGEFEDATREIKRSLDMWLPAFERSVEGGLEDADEVPPFNVRLSAVKLLLDLELFTEATTILDGLVLEDENCVDVWYLLGWTNFLRMDHYLPTAKFYLKKASKVGSAYGCDDEGMMNHIEELLEDLKEIQSEDEDDEDSWSTEDEEN
;
A
#
# COMPACT_ATOMS: atom_id res chain seq x y z
N MET A 1 29.08 4.91 41.65
CA MET A 1 27.79 4.25 41.28
C MET A 1 26.52 5.04 41.67
N GLU A 2 26.49 5.79 42.78
CA GLU A 2 25.27 6.57 43.19
C GLU A 2 24.97 7.80 42.32
N ARG A 3 25.96 8.50 41.77
CA ARG A 3 25.73 9.71 40.93
C ARG A 3 25.04 9.41 39.60
N THR A 4 25.26 8.23 39.02
CA THR A 4 24.62 7.81 37.78
C THR A 4 23.14 7.46 37.99
N SER A 5 22.75 6.97 39.16
CA SER A 5 21.36 6.68 39.52
C SER A 5 20.49 7.95 39.64
N ILE A 6 21.02 9.01 40.27
CA ILE A 6 20.31 10.29 40.48
C ILE A 6 20.07 10.99 39.14
N ALA A 7 21.06 11.03 38.24
CA ALA A 7 20.92 11.64 36.94
C ALA A 7 19.88 10.89 36.05
N THR A 8 19.84 9.57 36.14
CA THR A 8 18.87 8.74 35.44
C THR A 8 17.45 8.94 35.96
N GLN A 9 17.28 9.06 37.29
CA GLN A 9 15.99 9.39 37.90
C GLN A 9 15.54 10.80 37.51
N ALA A 10 16.42 11.81 37.55
CA ALA A 10 16.09 13.18 37.13
C ALA A 10 15.64 13.25 35.66
N ARG A 11 16.29 12.52 34.74
CA ARG A 11 15.89 12.41 33.32
C ARG A 11 14.50 11.75 33.18
N LYS A 12 14.20 10.69 33.95
CA LYS A 12 12.88 10.08 33.97
C LYS A 12 11.80 11.05 34.45
N PHE A 13 12.06 11.81 35.53
CA PHE A 13 11.12 12.82 36.01
C PHE A 13 10.91 13.96 35.01
N GLN A 14 11.97 14.43 34.34
CA GLN A 14 11.84 15.44 33.29
C GLN A 14 11.03 14.95 32.09
N LYS A 15 11.22 13.67 31.69
CA LYS A 15 10.44 13.04 30.61
C LYS A 15 8.96 12.92 30.97
N VAL A 16 8.65 12.57 32.21
CA VAL A 16 7.27 12.50 32.73
C VAL A 16 6.64 13.91 32.82
N ALA A 17 7.37 14.89 33.31
CA ALA A 17 6.90 16.28 33.39
C ALA A 17 6.63 16.88 32.01
N ARG A 18 7.53 16.64 31.01
CA ARG A 18 7.29 17.04 29.62
C ARG A 18 6.05 16.37 29.02
N ARG A 19 5.86 15.07 29.23
CA ARG A 19 4.65 14.35 28.78
C ARG A 19 3.37 14.97 29.37
N LYS A 20 3.34 15.19 30.69
CA LYS A 20 2.23 15.88 31.37
C LYS A 20 1.95 17.28 30.81
N GLN A 21 3.00 18.03 30.51
CA GLN A 21 2.84 19.39 29.96
C GLN A 21 2.31 19.38 28.53
N VAL A 22 2.67 18.36 27.72
CA VAL A 22 2.11 18.14 26.38
C VAL A 22 0.64 17.71 26.48
N GLU A 23 0.30 16.82 27.40
CA GLU A 23 -1.08 16.41 27.66
C GLU A 23 -1.98 17.59 28.08
N LEU A 24 -1.51 18.43 29.01
CA LEU A 24 -2.24 19.61 29.46
C LEU A 24 -2.43 20.67 28.35
N ARG A 25 -1.45 20.82 27.46
CA ARG A 25 -1.60 21.68 26.27
C ARG A 25 -2.67 21.12 25.34
N HIS A 26 -2.61 19.84 25.03
CA HIS A 26 -3.58 19.20 24.18
C HIS A 26 -4.99 19.26 24.77
N GLU A 27 -5.15 19.01 26.06
CA GLU A 27 -6.43 19.19 26.75
C GLU A 27 -6.97 20.62 26.63
N SER A 28 -6.11 21.64 26.74
CA SER A 28 -6.51 23.04 26.57
C SER A 28 -6.87 23.40 25.12
N GLU A 29 -6.20 22.77 24.12
CA GLU A 29 -6.50 22.94 22.69
C GLU A 29 -7.83 22.29 22.28
N VAL A 30 -8.18 21.19 22.91
CA VAL A 30 -9.44 20.44 22.69
C VAL A 30 -10.60 21.03 23.48
N TYR A 31 -10.32 21.74 24.59
CA TYR A 31 -11.33 22.31 25.46
C TYR A 31 -12.11 23.43 24.74
N GLY A 32 -13.44 23.32 24.75
CA GLY A 32 -14.32 24.30 24.13
C GLY A 32 -14.62 24.12 22.64
N LYS A 33 -13.89 23.25 21.93
CA LYS A 33 -14.18 22.96 20.50
C LYS A 33 -15.29 21.91 20.37
N SER A 34 -16.07 22.00 19.29
CA SER A 34 -17.08 20.99 18.95
C SER A 34 -16.44 19.71 18.38
N ALA A 35 -17.21 18.63 18.21
CA ALA A 35 -16.75 17.42 17.56
C ALA A 35 -16.37 17.69 16.09
N GLU A 36 -17.15 18.50 15.41
CA GLU A 36 -16.96 18.90 14.02
C GLU A 36 -15.69 19.76 13.83
N GLU A 37 -15.43 20.72 14.73
CA GLU A 37 -14.20 21.52 14.72
C GLU A 37 -12.94 20.67 14.94
N LEU A 38 -13.03 19.68 15.83
CA LEU A 38 -11.91 18.76 16.08
C LEU A 38 -11.64 17.83 14.89
N ASP A 39 -12.70 17.37 14.22
CA ASP A 39 -12.56 16.58 12.99
C ASP A 39 -11.88 17.40 11.89
N GLU A 40 -12.28 18.67 11.70
CA GLU A 40 -11.68 19.54 10.69
C GLU A 40 -10.20 19.83 10.96
N ILE A 41 -9.82 20.06 12.21
CA ILE A 41 -8.42 20.22 12.60
C ILE A 41 -7.65 18.91 12.37
N GLY A 42 -8.27 17.77 12.67
CA GLY A 42 -7.69 16.45 12.39
C GLY A 42 -7.37 16.25 10.93
N LYS A 43 -8.29 16.64 10.01
CA LYS A 43 -8.05 16.57 8.56
C LYS A 43 -6.86 17.45 8.15
N GLN A 44 -6.79 18.70 8.62
CA GLN A 44 -5.69 19.60 8.29
C GLN A 44 -4.34 19.02 8.72
N PHE A 45 -4.25 18.39 9.90
CA PHE A 45 -3.04 17.71 10.33
C PHE A 45 -2.72 16.47 9.48
N PHE A 46 -3.74 15.73 9.06
CA PHE A 46 -3.57 14.58 8.20
C PHE A 46 -3.01 14.97 6.83
N GLU A 47 -3.57 15.99 6.19
CA GLU A 47 -3.10 16.56 4.92
C GLU A 47 -1.66 17.11 5.00
N GLN A 48 -1.22 17.55 6.19
CA GLN A 48 0.17 17.98 6.44
C GLN A 48 1.12 16.83 6.79
N GLY A 49 0.68 15.57 6.75
CA GLY A 49 1.48 14.41 7.16
C GLY A 49 1.71 14.30 8.67
N GLN A 50 1.07 15.14 9.48
CA GLN A 50 1.21 15.13 10.95
C GLN A 50 0.30 14.10 11.60
N LEU A 51 0.49 12.83 11.25
CA LEU A 51 -0.40 11.71 11.57
C LEU A 51 -0.70 11.55 13.05
N SER A 52 0.31 11.68 13.91
CA SER A 52 0.12 11.59 15.37
C SER A 52 -0.76 12.71 15.95
N ALA A 53 -0.73 13.91 15.37
CA ALA A 53 -1.59 15.03 15.77
C ALA A 53 -3.00 14.82 15.21
N ALA A 54 -3.14 14.44 13.95
CA ALA A 54 -4.41 14.09 13.30
C ALA A 54 -5.18 13.04 14.13
N HIS A 55 -4.54 11.92 14.43
CA HIS A 55 -5.12 10.85 15.24
C HIS A 55 -5.65 11.35 16.60
N LYS A 56 -4.90 12.18 17.32
CA LYS A 56 -5.34 12.76 18.61
C LYS A 56 -6.61 13.58 18.46
N HIS A 57 -6.73 14.38 17.41
CA HIS A 57 -7.90 15.24 17.17
C HIS A 57 -9.12 14.42 16.72
N PHE A 58 -8.94 13.39 15.87
CA PHE A 58 -10.02 12.47 15.51
C PHE A 58 -10.55 11.72 16.75
N ILE A 59 -9.67 11.21 17.61
CA ILE A 59 -10.08 10.56 18.87
C ILE A 59 -10.82 11.55 19.79
N ALA A 60 -10.37 12.80 19.87
CA ALA A 60 -11.05 13.82 20.68
C ALA A 60 -12.44 14.16 20.12
N SER A 61 -12.60 14.19 18.80
CA SER A 61 -13.90 14.34 18.13
C SER A 61 -14.83 13.16 18.47
N LEU A 62 -14.35 11.92 18.30
CA LEU A 62 -15.12 10.70 18.56
C LEU A 62 -15.57 10.57 20.04
N LYS A 63 -14.75 11.05 20.99
CA LYS A 63 -15.14 11.11 22.42
C LYS A 63 -16.32 12.03 22.68
N LYS A 64 -16.53 13.05 21.84
CA LYS A 64 -17.67 13.98 21.96
C LYS A 64 -18.90 13.47 21.23
N LYS A 65 -18.71 12.88 20.05
CA LYS A 65 -19.81 12.40 19.21
C LYS A 65 -19.33 11.26 18.30
N ALA A 66 -19.98 10.11 18.41
CA ALA A 66 -19.75 9.02 17.47
C ALA A 66 -20.15 9.46 16.05
N ASN A 67 -19.23 9.29 15.08
CA ASN A 67 -19.45 9.65 13.69
C ASN A 67 -18.72 8.64 12.80
N PRO A 68 -19.42 7.90 11.92
CA PRO A 68 -18.81 6.88 11.07
C PRO A 68 -17.74 7.45 10.14
N ASN A 69 -17.90 8.68 9.63
CA ASN A 69 -16.90 9.30 8.77
C ASN A 69 -15.61 9.65 9.52
N VAL A 70 -15.72 10.07 10.80
CA VAL A 70 -14.54 10.31 11.63
C VAL A 70 -13.87 8.99 12.02
N MET A 71 -14.64 7.93 12.24
CA MET A 71 -14.10 6.58 12.48
C MET A 71 -13.30 6.09 11.28
N PHE A 72 -13.82 6.26 10.06
CA PHE A 72 -13.11 5.92 8.84
C PHE A 72 -11.80 6.71 8.71
N ARG A 73 -11.81 8.03 8.86
CA ARG A 73 -10.59 8.86 8.86
C ARG A 73 -9.60 8.47 9.96
N THR A 74 -10.11 8.09 11.14
CA THR A 74 -9.26 7.58 12.23
C THR A 74 -8.56 6.30 11.80
N ALA A 75 -9.29 5.41 11.15
CA ALA A 75 -8.73 4.15 10.62
C ALA A 75 -7.68 4.42 9.53
N SER A 76 -7.96 5.30 8.56
CA SER A 76 -6.97 5.70 7.54
C SER A 76 -5.69 6.25 8.18
N CYS A 77 -5.84 7.13 9.18
CA CYS A 77 -4.70 7.67 9.91
C CYS A 77 -3.90 6.60 10.68
N LEU A 78 -4.57 5.57 11.21
CA LEU A 78 -3.93 4.46 11.90
C LEU A 78 -3.19 3.52 10.94
N LEU A 79 -3.69 3.35 9.72
CA LEU A 79 -2.99 2.59 8.67
C LEU A 79 -1.67 3.26 8.29
N GLU A 80 -1.69 4.56 8.06
CA GLU A 80 -0.49 5.37 7.82
C GLU A 80 0.51 5.34 9.02
N LEU A 81 0.02 5.11 10.23
CA LEU A 81 0.83 4.91 11.44
C LEU A 81 1.29 3.46 11.63
N ALA A 82 1.10 2.58 10.65
CA ALA A 82 1.38 1.14 10.72
C ALA A 82 0.70 0.43 11.92
N ARG A 83 -0.59 0.78 12.20
CA ARG A 83 -1.40 0.22 13.29
C ARG A 83 -2.69 -0.45 12.75
N PRO A 84 -2.58 -1.47 11.89
CA PRO A 84 -3.72 -2.04 11.17
C PRO A 84 -4.77 -2.69 12.10
N GLN A 85 -4.37 -3.28 13.20
CA GLN A 85 -5.30 -3.93 14.14
C GLN A 85 -6.25 -2.93 14.83
N GLU A 86 -5.77 -1.73 15.12
CA GLU A 86 -6.60 -0.67 15.67
C GLU A 86 -7.49 -0.03 14.58
N ALA A 87 -6.94 0.17 13.39
CA ALA A 87 -7.69 0.65 12.23
C ALA A 87 -8.90 -0.26 11.95
N LYS A 88 -8.70 -1.58 11.93
CA LYS A 88 -9.73 -2.60 11.73
C LYS A 88 -10.91 -2.45 12.70
N GLN A 89 -10.65 -2.11 13.97
CA GLN A 89 -11.70 -1.90 14.96
C GLN A 89 -12.56 -0.67 14.63
N TYR A 90 -11.93 0.45 14.22
CA TYR A 90 -12.67 1.65 13.82
C TYR A 90 -13.45 1.46 12.52
N LEU A 91 -12.91 0.71 11.57
CA LEU A 91 -13.61 0.34 10.33
C LEU A 91 -14.86 -0.49 10.62
N LYS A 92 -14.76 -1.53 11.45
CA LYS A 92 -15.91 -2.33 11.86
C LYS A 92 -17.02 -1.47 12.48
N GLN A 93 -16.66 -0.60 13.41
CA GLN A 93 -17.63 0.32 14.04
C GLN A 93 -18.25 1.28 13.02
N SER A 94 -17.44 1.81 12.07
CA SER A 94 -17.95 2.69 11.01
C SER A 94 -18.94 1.96 10.09
N CYS A 95 -18.63 0.72 9.71
CA CYS A 95 -19.48 -0.12 8.88
C CYS A 95 -20.80 -0.49 9.57
N GLU A 96 -20.75 -0.81 10.88
CA GLU A 96 -21.93 -1.10 11.68
C GLU A 96 -22.86 0.10 11.83
N LEU A 97 -22.29 1.30 12.07
CA LEU A 97 -23.09 2.52 12.29
C LEU A 97 -23.71 3.08 11.00
N ALA A 98 -23.10 2.87 9.86
CA ALA A 98 -23.58 3.40 8.59
C ALA A 98 -23.28 2.43 7.43
N PRO A 99 -23.95 1.25 7.37
CA PRO A 99 -23.60 0.18 6.44
C PRO A 99 -23.74 0.56 4.96
N ASP A 100 -24.64 1.47 4.63
CA ASP A 100 -24.96 1.86 3.26
C ASP A 100 -24.29 3.16 2.80
N SER A 101 -23.20 3.55 3.44
CA SER A 101 -22.45 4.76 3.10
C SER A 101 -20.98 4.45 2.89
N GLN A 102 -20.32 5.25 2.03
CA GLN A 102 -18.87 5.20 1.80
C GLN A 102 -18.34 3.80 1.50
N PRO A 103 -18.37 3.35 0.24
CA PRO A 103 -17.86 2.03 -0.15
C PRO A 103 -16.39 1.83 0.24
N GLU A 104 -15.59 2.90 0.30
CA GLU A 104 -14.18 2.85 0.64
C GLU A 104 -13.89 2.20 1.99
N LYS A 105 -14.73 2.42 3.00
CA LYS A 105 -14.53 1.79 4.32
C LYS A 105 -14.69 0.27 4.28
N TRP A 106 -15.55 -0.23 3.38
CA TRP A 106 -15.75 -1.64 3.17
C TRP A 106 -14.60 -2.26 2.36
N LEU A 107 -14.06 -1.53 1.35
CA LEU A 107 -12.85 -1.92 0.63
C LEU A 107 -11.68 -2.07 1.61
N THR A 108 -11.38 -1.01 2.36
CA THR A 108 -10.28 -1.01 3.34
C THR A 108 -10.46 -2.07 4.43
N LEU A 109 -11.71 -2.33 4.86
CA LEU A 109 -11.96 -3.41 5.82
C LEU A 109 -11.73 -4.78 5.17
N GLY A 110 -12.12 -4.97 3.91
CA GLY A 110 -11.90 -6.18 3.15
C GLY A 110 -10.41 -6.51 2.97
N GLU A 111 -9.57 -5.49 2.75
CA GLU A 111 -8.11 -5.64 2.70
C GLU A 111 -7.48 -6.06 4.05
N LEU A 112 -8.14 -5.78 5.17
CA LEU A 112 -7.67 -6.13 6.52
C LEU A 112 -8.30 -7.41 7.08
N GLU A 113 -9.37 -7.91 6.48
CA GLU A 113 -9.98 -9.19 6.82
C GLU A 113 -9.37 -10.30 5.95
N GLU A 114 -9.69 -11.55 6.26
CA GLU A 114 -9.21 -12.74 5.57
C GLU A 114 -10.39 -13.62 5.12
N GLY A 115 -10.19 -14.36 4.06
CA GLY A 115 -11.12 -15.38 3.60
C GLY A 115 -12.55 -14.86 3.39
N LYS A 116 -13.54 -15.52 3.99
CA LYS A 116 -14.97 -15.18 3.81
C LYS A 116 -15.39 -13.85 4.40
N ASP A 117 -14.71 -13.38 5.44
CA ASP A 117 -15.00 -12.06 6.03
C ASP A 117 -14.53 -10.94 5.11
N SER A 118 -13.36 -11.10 4.47
CA SER A 118 -12.88 -10.23 3.40
C SER A 118 -13.86 -10.19 2.24
N LEU A 119 -14.27 -11.36 1.73
CA LEU A 119 -15.24 -11.46 0.63
C LEU A 119 -16.55 -10.73 0.95
N CYS A 120 -17.08 -10.88 2.14
CA CYS A 120 -18.31 -10.21 2.57
C CYS A 120 -18.17 -8.67 2.52
N CYS A 121 -17.01 -8.16 2.95
CA CYS A 121 -16.73 -6.73 2.90
C CYS A 121 -16.60 -6.23 1.46
N LEU A 122 -15.86 -6.94 0.61
CA LEU A 122 -15.66 -6.59 -0.80
C LEU A 122 -16.98 -6.64 -1.59
N GLU A 123 -17.82 -7.67 -1.39
CA GLU A 123 -19.13 -7.77 -2.03
C GLU A 123 -20.06 -6.63 -1.59
N LYS A 124 -19.99 -6.20 -0.32
CA LYS A 124 -20.75 -5.03 0.14
C LYS A 124 -20.23 -3.72 -0.48
N ALA A 125 -18.93 -3.58 -0.65
CA ALA A 125 -18.35 -2.43 -1.37
C ALA A 125 -18.78 -2.40 -2.83
N VAL A 126 -18.77 -3.54 -3.51
CA VAL A 126 -19.26 -3.69 -4.89
C VAL A 126 -20.73 -3.27 -4.99
N GLU A 127 -21.62 -3.78 -4.12
CA GLU A 127 -23.04 -3.38 -4.09
C GLU A 127 -23.22 -1.86 -4.00
N LEU A 128 -22.43 -1.21 -3.13
CA LEU A 128 -22.50 0.24 -2.94
C LEU A 128 -21.99 1.00 -4.16
N LEU A 129 -20.85 0.59 -4.73
CA LEU A 129 -20.26 1.21 -5.93
C LEU A 129 -21.14 1.02 -7.16
N GLU A 130 -21.75 -0.14 -7.34
CA GLU A 130 -22.73 -0.35 -8.43
C GLU A 130 -23.94 0.56 -8.30
N ARG A 131 -24.42 0.80 -7.07
CA ARG A 131 -25.52 1.74 -6.79
C ARG A 131 -25.09 3.18 -7.08
N GLU A 132 -23.88 3.58 -6.70
CA GLU A 132 -23.32 4.89 -7.02
C GLU A 132 -23.23 5.06 -8.54
N LEU A 133 -22.61 4.12 -9.25
CA LEU A 133 -22.45 4.15 -10.71
C LEU A 133 -23.80 4.21 -11.44
N ALA A 134 -24.83 3.50 -10.95
CA ALA A 134 -26.18 3.55 -11.52
C ALA A 134 -26.89 4.87 -11.27
N SER A 135 -26.55 5.60 -10.20
CA SER A 135 -27.13 6.91 -9.87
C SER A 135 -26.45 8.08 -10.61
N GLU A 136 -25.25 7.87 -11.13
CA GLU A 136 -24.52 8.87 -11.90
C GLU A 136 -25.17 9.07 -13.28
N PRO A 137 -25.42 10.32 -13.73
CA PRO A 137 -26.03 10.56 -15.02
C PRO A 137 -25.14 10.03 -16.14
N VAL A 138 -25.74 9.27 -17.04
CA VAL A 138 -25.11 8.87 -18.31
C VAL A 138 -25.06 10.12 -19.18
N ALA A 139 -23.88 10.50 -19.66
CA ALA A 139 -23.76 11.59 -20.62
C ALA A 139 -24.63 11.27 -21.85
N MET A 140 -25.69 11.98 -22.03
CA MET A 140 -26.46 11.98 -23.27
C MET A 140 -25.70 12.78 -24.31
N ASP A 141 -25.49 12.18 -25.48
CA ASP A 141 -24.96 12.68 -26.75
C ASP A 141 -24.27 14.07 -26.79
N GLU A 142 -23.13 14.10 -27.48
CA GLU A 142 -22.15 15.19 -27.64
C GLU A 142 -22.71 16.51 -28.27
N ASP A 143 -24.01 16.67 -28.43
CA ASP A 143 -24.60 17.78 -29.15
C ASP A 143 -25.09 18.96 -28.28
N MET A 144 -24.83 18.98 -26.98
CA MET A 144 -25.17 20.09 -26.10
C MET A 144 -23.91 20.76 -25.54
N GLU A 145 -23.55 21.91 -26.10
CA GLU A 145 -22.55 22.85 -25.57
C GLU A 145 -22.85 23.23 -24.10
N GLY A 146 -22.12 22.70 -23.15
CA GLY A 146 -22.21 23.14 -21.76
C GLY A 146 -21.32 22.32 -20.82
N GLY A 147 -20.36 22.96 -20.16
CA GLY A 147 -19.32 22.43 -19.29
C GLY A 147 -19.74 21.56 -18.08
N ALA A 148 -20.95 21.00 -18.07
CA ALA A 148 -21.40 19.98 -17.11
C ALA A 148 -21.03 18.55 -17.53
N SER A 149 -20.64 18.32 -18.79
CA SER A 149 -20.35 17.02 -19.38
C SER A 149 -19.02 16.43 -18.92
N GLU A 150 -17.99 17.24 -18.77
CA GLU A 150 -16.63 16.75 -18.43
C GLU A 150 -16.52 16.28 -16.97
N ASN A 151 -17.08 17.01 -16.02
CA ASN A 151 -17.06 16.66 -14.59
C ASN A 151 -17.87 15.38 -14.30
N THR A 152 -19.01 15.19 -14.97
CA THR A 152 -19.84 13.99 -14.81
C THR A 152 -19.18 12.75 -15.42
N ASN A 153 -18.51 12.88 -16.56
CA ASN A 153 -17.74 11.80 -17.16
C ASN A 153 -16.54 11.38 -16.29
N ASN A 154 -15.85 12.35 -15.69
CA ASN A 154 -14.74 12.09 -14.80
C ASN A 154 -15.18 11.38 -13.51
N ALA A 155 -16.30 11.80 -12.89
CA ALA A 155 -16.86 11.13 -11.72
C ALA A 155 -17.21 9.67 -12.03
N ARG A 156 -17.96 9.43 -13.13
CA ARG A 156 -18.33 8.09 -13.55
C ARG A 156 -17.11 7.21 -13.87
N LYS A 157 -16.10 7.75 -14.55
CA LYS A 157 -14.84 7.03 -14.81
C LYS A 157 -14.13 6.66 -13.50
N PHE A 158 -14.13 7.56 -12.53
CA PHE A 158 -13.52 7.31 -11.21
C PHE A 158 -14.26 6.20 -10.44
N THR A 159 -15.60 6.24 -10.39
CA THR A 159 -16.41 5.19 -9.76
C THR A 159 -16.25 3.86 -10.48
N SER A 160 -16.21 3.85 -11.83
CA SER A 160 -15.94 2.66 -12.64
C SER A 160 -14.56 2.04 -12.34
N ARG A 161 -13.50 2.86 -12.19
CA ARG A 161 -12.16 2.41 -11.81
C ARG A 161 -12.16 1.78 -10.41
N LYS A 162 -12.81 2.42 -9.42
CA LYS A 162 -12.93 1.85 -8.06
C LYS A 162 -13.65 0.50 -8.07
N LEU A 163 -14.74 0.41 -8.82
CA LEU A 163 -15.50 -0.84 -8.94
C LEU A 163 -14.68 -1.93 -9.65
N SER A 164 -13.93 -1.57 -10.68
CA SER A 164 -12.98 -2.45 -11.34
C SER A 164 -11.93 -2.98 -10.36
N ASN A 165 -11.33 -2.11 -9.53
CA ASN A 165 -10.37 -2.53 -8.51
C ASN A 165 -11.00 -3.42 -7.44
N ALA A 166 -12.25 -3.17 -7.03
CA ALA A 166 -12.95 -4.04 -6.09
C ALA A 166 -13.12 -5.48 -6.65
N TYR A 167 -13.39 -5.62 -7.95
CA TYR A 167 -13.42 -6.92 -8.60
C TYR A 167 -12.04 -7.55 -8.73
N VAL A 168 -10.97 -6.77 -8.92
CA VAL A 168 -9.58 -7.27 -8.86
C VAL A 168 -9.29 -7.88 -7.49
N CYS A 169 -9.61 -7.17 -6.38
CA CYS A 169 -9.44 -7.71 -5.02
C CYS A 169 -10.22 -9.01 -4.80
N ILE A 170 -11.44 -9.12 -5.33
CA ILE A 170 -12.21 -10.38 -5.27
C ILE A 170 -11.51 -11.49 -6.06
N SER A 171 -10.94 -11.20 -7.23
CA SER A 171 -10.22 -12.21 -8.01
C SER A 171 -8.96 -12.70 -7.27
N GLU A 172 -8.22 -11.79 -6.65
CA GLU A 172 -7.05 -12.12 -5.84
C GLU A 172 -7.41 -12.99 -4.64
N LEU A 173 -8.49 -12.67 -3.95
CA LEU A 173 -8.97 -13.45 -2.81
C LEU A 173 -9.29 -14.90 -3.20
N PHE A 174 -9.86 -15.14 -4.40
CA PHE A 174 -10.13 -16.48 -4.91
C PHE A 174 -8.89 -17.19 -5.52
N THR A 175 -7.79 -16.48 -5.74
CA THR A 175 -6.50 -17.09 -6.09
C THR A 175 -5.62 -17.38 -4.86
N THR A 176 -5.97 -16.82 -3.69
CA THR A 176 -5.22 -16.98 -2.44
C THR A 176 -6.06 -17.69 -1.38
N ASP A 177 -6.73 -16.96 -0.52
CA ASP A 177 -7.42 -17.47 0.69
C ASP A 177 -8.59 -18.43 0.39
N LEU A 178 -9.29 -18.22 -0.72
CA LEU A 178 -10.48 -18.97 -1.12
C LEU A 178 -10.23 -19.88 -2.33
N CYS A 179 -8.97 -20.19 -2.63
CA CYS A 179 -8.59 -21.02 -3.79
C CYS A 179 -9.16 -22.46 -3.71
N ASP A 180 -9.46 -22.97 -2.53
CA ASP A 180 -10.04 -24.28 -2.30
C ASP A 180 -11.58 -24.32 -2.41
N GLU A 181 -12.25 -23.17 -2.61
CA GLU A 181 -13.70 -23.14 -2.78
C GLU A 181 -14.10 -23.79 -4.13
N PRO A 182 -15.21 -24.56 -4.18
CA PRO A 182 -15.58 -25.37 -5.35
C PRO A 182 -15.72 -24.60 -6.67
N ASN A 183 -15.97 -23.29 -6.62
CA ASN A 183 -16.16 -22.41 -7.76
C ASN A 183 -15.10 -21.30 -7.84
N ALA A 184 -13.93 -21.49 -7.20
CA ALA A 184 -12.89 -20.46 -7.11
C ALA A 184 -12.44 -19.99 -8.50
N GLU A 185 -12.10 -20.90 -9.41
CA GLU A 185 -11.67 -20.56 -10.77
C GLU A 185 -12.75 -19.77 -11.53
N GLU A 186 -14.03 -20.18 -11.45
CA GLU A 186 -15.13 -19.46 -12.10
C GLU A 186 -15.27 -18.03 -11.54
N ARG A 187 -15.10 -17.87 -10.23
CA ARG A 187 -15.14 -16.56 -9.56
C ARG A 187 -13.97 -15.68 -9.97
N VAL A 188 -12.75 -16.22 -10.10
CA VAL A 188 -11.58 -15.48 -10.60
C VAL A 188 -11.84 -14.95 -11.99
N VAL A 189 -12.23 -15.82 -12.94
CA VAL A 189 -12.47 -15.43 -14.32
C VAL A 189 -13.58 -14.38 -14.43
N ALA A 190 -14.72 -14.61 -13.78
CA ALA A 190 -15.85 -13.70 -13.81
C ALA A 190 -15.49 -12.31 -13.21
N SER A 191 -14.70 -12.28 -12.14
CA SER A 191 -14.26 -11.04 -11.52
C SER A 191 -13.29 -10.25 -12.41
N ILE A 192 -12.32 -10.91 -13.04
CA ILE A 192 -11.39 -10.29 -13.99
C ILE A 192 -12.13 -9.75 -15.21
N GLU A 193 -13.05 -10.55 -15.81
CA GLU A 193 -13.85 -10.12 -16.94
C GLU A 193 -14.69 -8.89 -16.59
N LYS A 194 -15.32 -8.89 -15.42
CA LYS A 194 -16.11 -7.76 -14.94
C LYS A 194 -15.28 -6.51 -14.69
N ALA A 195 -14.08 -6.67 -14.10
CA ALA A 195 -13.14 -5.57 -13.91
C ALA A 195 -12.75 -4.92 -15.24
N LEU A 196 -12.42 -5.73 -16.26
CA LEU A 196 -12.03 -5.25 -17.58
C LEU A 196 -13.20 -4.70 -18.40
N GLU A 197 -14.44 -5.18 -18.18
CA GLU A 197 -15.66 -4.60 -18.76
C GLU A 197 -15.90 -3.18 -18.23
N LEU A 198 -15.72 -2.98 -16.93
CA LEU A 198 -15.90 -1.69 -16.24
C LEU A 198 -14.83 -0.68 -16.61
N ASP A 199 -13.59 -1.11 -16.69
CA ASP A 199 -12.46 -0.27 -17.09
C ASP A 199 -11.41 -1.07 -17.88
N PRO A 200 -11.48 -1.08 -19.20
CA PRO A 200 -10.50 -1.76 -20.06
C PRO A 200 -9.08 -1.20 -19.96
N SER A 201 -8.93 0.01 -19.41
CA SER A 201 -7.65 0.71 -19.20
C SER A 201 -7.11 0.55 -17.76
N ASN A 202 -7.70 -0.34 -16.95
CA ASN A 202 -7.20 -0.62 -15.61
C ASN A 202 -5.98 -1.57 -15.65
N PRO A 203 -4.76 -1.08 -15.33
CA PRO A 203 -3.57 -1.91 -15.35
C PRO A 203 -3.61 -3.04 -14.31
N GLU A 204 -4.28 -2.83 -13.17
CA GLU A 204 -4.43 -3.84 -12.12
C GLU A 204 -5.30 -5.01 -12.60
N ALA A 205 -6.39 -4.73 -13.31
CA ALA A 205 -7.23 -5.78 -13.89
C ALA A 205 -6.51 -6.59 -14.98
N VAL A 206 -5.68 -5.93 -15.79
CA VAL A 206 -4.84 -6.62 -16.78
C VAL A 206 -3.75 -7.45 -16.10
N GLN A 207 -3.14 -6.94 -15.02
CA GLN A 207 -2.18 -7.67 -14.21
C GLN A 207 -2.81 -8.90 -13.53
N ALA A 208 -4.02 -8.78 -12.97
CA ALA A 208 -4.74 -9.91 -12.39
C ALA A 208 -5.02 -11.00 -13.44
N LYS A 209 -5.33 -10.59 -14.70
CA LYS A 209 -5.47 -11.54 -15.82
C LYS A 209 -4.14 -12.24 -16.15
N ALA A 210 -3.01 -11.52 -16.13
CA ALA A 210 -1.70 -12.12 -16.32
C ALA A 210 -1.37 -13.15 -15.23
N SER A 211 -1.67 -12.80 -13.96
CA SER A 211 -1.51 -13.71 -12.81
C SER A 211 -2.35 -14.99 -12.98
N TYR A 212 -3.61 -14.87 -13.41
CA TYR A 212 -4.46 -16.02 -13.70
C TYR A 212 -3.86 -16.94 -14.78
N HIS A 213 -3.39 -16.38 -15.91
CA HIS A 213 -2.73 -17.17 -16.96
C HIS A 213 -1.45 -17.85 -16.45
N LEU A 214 -0.67 -17.18 -15.59
CA LEU A 214 0.52 -17.78 -14.98
C LEU A 214 0.15 -19.00 -14.11
N ILE A 215 -0.87 -18.87 -13.24
CA ILE A 215 -1.38 -19.97 -12.40
C ILE A 215 -1.85 -21.16 -13.26
N LYS A 216 -2.41 -20.89 -14.43
CA LYS A 216 -2.81 -21.94 -15.40
C LYS A 216 -1.63 -22.57 -16.17
N GLY A 217 -0.41 -22.02 -16.04
CA GLY A 217 0.75 -22.44 -16.82
C GLY A 217 0.75 -21.94 -18.26
N GLU A 218 -0.05 -20.94 -18.57
CA GLU A 218 -0.19 -20.30 -19.89
C GLU A 218 0.79 -19.12 -20.02
N PHE A 219 2.09 -19.45 -20.02
CA PHE A 219 3.18 -18.47 -19.92
C PHE A 219 3.21 -17.43 -21.04
N GLU A 220 2.84 -17.79 -22.27
CA GLU A 220 2.82 -16.85 -23.40
C GLU A 220 1.68 -15.82 -23.21
N ASP A 221 0.52 -16.26 -22.75
CA ASP A 221 -0.61 -15.38 -22.45
C ASP A 221 -0.34 -14.49 -21.24
N ALA A 222 0.24 -15.05 -20.16
CA ALA A 222 0.67 -14.29 -18.99
C ALA A 222 1.67 -13.18 -19.38
N THR A 223 2.68 -13.52 -20.17
CA THR A 223 3.69 -12.57 -20.67
C THR A 223 3.05 -11.46 -21.52
N ARG A 224 2.09 -11.79 -22.37
CA ARG A 224 1.39 -10.80 -23.19
C ARG A 224 0.58 -9.82 -22.32
N GLU A 225 -0.18 -10.34 -21.36
CA GLU A 225 -1.03 -9.49 -20.53
C GLU A 225 -0.21 -8.65 -19.56
N ILE A 226 0.87 -9.19 -18.95
CA ILE A 226 1.71 -8.35 -18.06
C ILE A 226 2.40 -7.22 -18.84
N LYS A 227 2.92 -7.48 -20.05
CA LYS A 227 3.49 -6.42 -20.89
C LYS A 227 2.46 -5.38 -21.26
N ARG A 228 1.22 -5.78 -21.58
CA ARG A 228 0.11 -4.87 -21.81
C ARG A 228 -0.18 -4.00 -20.58
N SER A 229 -0.14 -4.57 -19.37
CA SER A 229 -0.29 -3.79 -18.14
C SER A 229 0.84 -2.77 -17.98
N LEU A 230 2.10 -3.19 -18.17
CA LEU A 230 3.25 -2.30 -18.06
C LEU A 230 3.20 -1.15 -19.07
N ASP A 231 2.80 -1.40 -20.31
CA ASP A 231 2.67 -0.37 -21.36
C ASP A 231 1.70 0.77 -20.94
N MET A 232 0.78 0.51 -20.01
CA MET A 232 -0.19 1.50 -19.54
C MET A 232 0.39 2.50 -18.53
N TRP A 233 1.39 2.12 -17.74
CA TRP A 233 1.87 2.94 -16.62
C TRP A 233 3.41 3.07 -16.50
N LEU A 234 4.18 2.08 -16.99
CA LEU A 234 5.64 2.09 -16.83
C LEU A 234 6.30 3.35 -17.42
N PRO A 235 5.90 3.86 -18.61
CA PRO A 235 6.47 5.10 -19.13
C PRO A 235 6.20 6.33 -18.25
N ALA A 236 5.03 6.40 -17.58
CA ALA A 236 4.71 7.46 -16.63
C ALA A 236 5.55 7.32 -15.35
N PHE A 237 5.73 6.08 -14.87
CA PHE A 237 6.57 5.78 -13.72
C PHE A 237 8.05 6.17 -13.95
N GLU A 238 8.64 5.80 -15.09
CA GLU A 238 10.01 6.17 -15.43
C GLU A 238 10.19 7.69 -15.45
N ARG A 239 9.23 8.44 -16.05
CA ARG A 239 9.27 9.91 -16.02
C ARG A 239 9.16 10.48 -14.61
N SER A 240 8.33 9.88 -13.74
CA SER A 240 8.18 10.33 -12.34
C SER A 240 9.47 10.15 -11.54
N VAL A 241 10.20 9.05 -11.75
CA VAL A 241 11.51 8.76 -11.15
C VAL A 241 12.57 9.78 -11.61
N GLU A 242 12.52 10.23 -12.87
CA GLU A 242 13.42 11.26 -13.40
C GLU A 242 13.09 12.69 -12.91
N GLY A 243 12.08 12.87 -12.07
CA GLY A 243 11.69 14.15 -11.46
C GLY A 243 10.49 14.84 -12.11
N GLY A 244 9.72 14.14 -12.93
CA GLY A 244 8.46 14.59 -13.50
C GLY A 244 7.30 14.34 -12.53
N LEU A 245 6.74 15.39 -11.91
CA LEU A 245 5.59 15.28 -10.99
C LEU A 245 4.23 15.20 -11.70
N GLU A 246 4.17 15.29 -13.02
CA GLU A 246 2.92 15.54 -13.76
C GLU A 246 2.04 14.31 -13.99
N ASP A 247 2.57 13.07 -13.83
CA ASP A 247 1.87 11.84 -14.23
C ASP A 247 1.63 10.87 -13.04
N ALA A 248 1.70 11.32 -11.79
CA ALA A 248 1.59 10.44 -10.62
C ALA A 248 0.26 9.67 -10.52
N ASP A 249 -0.84 10.24 -11.06
CA ASP A 249 -2.17 9.62 -11.04
C ASP A 249 -2.32 8.43 -12.02
N GLU A 250 -1.39 8.28 -12.96
CA GLU A 250 -1.40 7.18 -13.95
C GLU A 250 -0.63 5.96 -13.45
N VAL A 251 0.19 6.11 -12.41
CA VAL A 251 1.04 5.05 -11.85
C VAL A 251 0.28 4.26 -10.78
N PRO A 252 0.23 2.92 -10.87
CA PRO A 252 -0.39 2.10 -9.82
C PRO A 252 0.27 2.27 -8.46
N PRO A 253 -0.45 1.99 -7.35
CA PRO A 253 0.11 2.02 -6.00
C PRO A 253 1.37 1.18 -5.84
N PHE A 254 2.20 1.51 -4.86
CA PHE A 254 3.48 0.85 -4.59
C PHE A 254 3.36 -0.68 -4.49
N ASN A 255 2.40 -1.18 -3.72
CA ASN A 255 2.14 -2.61 -3.54
C ASN A 255 1.75 -3.33 -4.84
N VAL A 256 1.01 -2.68 -5.73
CA VAL A 256 0.60 -3.23 -7.03
C VAL A 256 1.82 -3.38 -7.94
N ARG A 257 2.71 -2.38 -7.97
CA ARG A 257 3.97 -2.44 -8.72
C ARG A 257 4.92 -3.51 -8.17
N LEU A 258 4.96 -3.66 -6.84
CA LEU A 258 5.72 -4.73 -6.19
C LEU A 258 5.17 -6.13 -6.56
N SER A 259 3.85 -6.27 -6.65
CA SER A 259 3.21 -7.51 -7.13
C SER A 259 3.50 -7.77 -8.62
N ALA A 260 3.54 -6.71 -9.45
CA ALA A 260 3.98 -6.84 -10.84
C ALA A 260 5.40 -7.38 -10.95
N VAL A 261 6.33 -6.92 -10.11
CA VAL A 261 7.70 -7.44 -10.06
C VAL A 261 7.73 -8.94 -9.78
N LYS A 262 6.97 -9.42 -8.80
CA LYS A 262 6.91 -10.86 -8.48
C LYS A 262 6.47 -11.67 -9.69
N LEU A 263 5.42 -11.21 -10.39
CA LEU A 263 4.93 -11.82 -11.61
C LEU A 263 5.96 -11.81 -12.76
N LEU A 264 6.71 -10.71 -12.88
CA LEU A 264 7.78 -10.59 -13.88
C LEU A 264 8.94 -11.55 -13.60
N LEU A 265 9.26 -11.80 -12.34
CA LEU A 265 10.30 -12.77 -11.96
C LEU A 265 9.89 -14.21 -12.30
N ASP A 266 8.63 -14.57 -12.05
CA ASP A 266 8.08 -15.88 -12.41
C ASP A 266 8.05 -16.11 -13.93
N LEU A 267 7.99 -15.02 -14.70
CA LEU A 267 8.06 -15.02 -16.18
C LEU A 267 9.48 -14.78 -16.75
N GLU A 268 10.50 -14.72 -15.91
CA GLU A 268 11.90 -14.45 -16.28
C GLU A 268 12.11 -13.12 -17.01
N LEU A 269 11.23 -12.14 -16.79
CA LEU A 269 11.30 -10.79 -17.37
C LEU A 269 12.14 -9.86 -16.46
N PHE A 270 13.41 -10.22 -16.28
CA PHE A 270 14.29 -9.60 -15.29
C PHE A 270 14.60 -8.12 -15.57
N THR A 271 14.62 -7.70 -16.83
CA THR A 271 14.92 -6.31 -17.19
C THR A 271 13.83 -5.38 -16.73
N GLU A 272 12.58 -5.72 -17.04
CA GLU A 272 11.40 -4.97 -16.62
C GLU A 272 11.27 -4.95 -15.09
N ALA A 273 11.52 -6.10 -14.43
CA ALA A 273 11.53 -6.21 -12.98
C ALA A 273 12.56 -5.26 -12.34
N THR A 274 13.80 -5.24 -12.84
CA THR A 274 14.85 -4.36 -12.33
C THR A 274 14.49 -2.89 -12.50
N THR A 275 13.98 -2.48 -13.66
CA THR A 275 13.54 -1.10 -13.91
C THR A 275 12.52 -0.61 -12.87
N ILE A 276 11.53 -1.46 -12.54
CA ILE A 276 10.52 -1.12 -11.54
C ILE A 276 11.14 -1.06 -10.14
N LEU A 277 11.97 -2.03 -9.78
CA LEU A 277 12.61 -2.11 -8.46
C LEU A 277 13.53 -0.92 -8.20
N ASP A 278 14.31 -0.48 -9.19
CA ASP A 278 15.19 0.68 -9.07
C ASP A 278 14.39 1.95 -8.72
N GLY A 279 13.22 2.13 -9.33
CA GLY A 279 12.32 3.24 -8.98
C GLY A 279 11.67 3.08 -7.61
N LEU A 280 11.27 1.85 -7.21
CA LEU A 280 10.69 1.60 -5.89
C LEU A 280 11.68 1.85 -4.74
N VAL A 281 12.97 1.57 -4.94
CA VAL A 281 14.03 1.93 -3.97
C VAL A 281 14.09 3.43 -3.72
N LEU A 282 13.90 4.24 -4.76
CA LEU A 282 13.92 5.71 -4.62
C LEU A 282 12.69 6.25 -3.89
N GLU A 283 11.56 5.54 -3.93
CA GLU A 283 10.36 5.91 -3.19
C GLU A 283 10.45 5.51 -1.70
N ASP A 284 10.97 4.32 -1.41
CA ASP A 284 11.15 3.81 -0.04
C ASP A 284 12.40 2.92 0.08
N GLU A 285 13.51 3.52 0.49
CA GLU A 285 14.77 2.83 0.74
C GLU A 285 14.73 1.90 1.97
N ASN A 286 13.69 1.98 2.80
CA ASN A 286 13.54 1.16 4.01
C ASN A 286 12.65 -0.07 3.76
N CYS A 287 12.13 -0.27 2.56
CA CYS A 287 11.34 -1.45 2.21
C CYS A 287 12.25 -2.66 1.99
N VAL A 288 12.17 -3.64 2.90
CA VAL A 288 12.96 -4.88 2.84
C VAL A 288 12.65 -5.69 1.58
N ASP A 289 11.37 -5.80 1.21
CA ASP A 289 10.91 -6.53 0.03
C ASP A 289 11.60 -6.08 -1.25
N VAL A 290 11.79 -4.77 -1.43
CA VAL A 290 12.42 -4.21 -2.63
C VAL A 290 13.89 -4.64 -2.73
N TRP A 291 14.64 -4.51 -1.64
CA TRP A 291 16.03 -4.95 -1.61
C TRP A 291 16.19 -6.46 -1.79
N TYR A 292 15.30 -7.23 -1.16
CA TYR A 292 15.25 -8.68 -1.32
C TYR A 292 14.98 -9.07 -2.78
N LEU A 293 13.95 -8.47 -3.43
CA LEU A 293 13.62 -8.76 -4.82
C LEU A 293 14.71 -8.32 -5.80
N LEU A 294 15.42 -7.22 -5.54
CA LEU A 294 16.63 -6.86 -6.29
C LEU A 294 17.72 -7.93 -6.17
N GLY A 295 17.97 -8.38 -4.95
CA GLY A 295 18.93 -9.45 -4.68
C GLY A 295 18.52 -10.75 -5.38
N TRP A 296 17.26 -11.16 -5.23
CA TRP A 296 16.71 -12.35 -5.83
C TRP A 296 16.73 -12.29 -7.37
N THR A 297 16.34 -11.16 -7.96
CA THR A 297 16.41 -10.93 -9.41
C THR A 297 17.83 -11.17 -9.96
N ASN A 298 18.83 -10.58 -9.31
CA ASN A 298 20.21 -10.72 -9.73
C ASN A 298 20.75 -12.14 -9.47
N PHE A 299 20.31 -12.82 -8.42
CA PHE A 299 20.64 -14.21 -8.16
C PHE A 299 20.11 -15.14 -9.25
N LEU A 300 18.86 -14.97 -9.69
CA LEU A 300 18.26 -15.74 -10.76
C LEU A 300 18.95 -15.54 -12.12
N ARG A 301 19.51 -14.35 -12.36
CA ARG A 301 20.26 -14.05 -13.60
C ARG A 301 21.62 -14.74 -13.64
N MET A 302 22.11 -15.20 -12.49
CA MET A 302 23.38 -15.93 -12.36
C MET A 302 24.66 -15.22 -12.85
N ASP A 303 25.76 -15.95 -12.99
CA ASP A 303 27.04 -15.51 -13.52
C ASP A 303 27.54 -14.16 -12.93
N HIS A 304 27.73 -13.18 -13.80
CA HIS A 304 28.27 -11.88 -13.41
C HIS A 304 27.34 -11.00 -12.57
N TYR A 305 26.09 -11.41 -12.35
CA TYR A 305 25.15 -10.71 -11.48
C TYR A 305 25.22 -11.16 -10.00
N LEU A 306 25.93 -12.25 -9.69
CA LEU A 306 26.03 -12.78 -8.34
C LEU A 306 26.68 -11.81 -7.32
N PRO A 307 27.73 -11.04 -7.68
CA PRO A 307 28.27 -10.01 -6.79
C PRO A 307 27.22 -8.94 -6.42
N THR A 308 26.49 -8.45 -7.39
CA THR A 308 25.40 -7.48 -7.22
C THR A 308 24.23 -8.09 -6.40
N ALA A 309 23.91 -9.37 -6.64
CA ALA A 309 22.92 -10.09 -5.82
C ALA A 309 23.30 -10.09 -4.35
N LYS A 310 24.57 -10.43 -4.05
CA LYS A 310 25.11 -10.43 -2.68
C LYS A 310 25.03 -9.06 -2.02
N PHE A 311 25.33 -7.99 -2.75
CA PHE A 311 25.21 -6.63 -2.25
C PHE A 311 23.76 -6.31 -1.83
N TYR A 312 22.78 -6.53 -2.70
CA TYR A 312 21.37 -6.24 -2.43
C TYR A 312 20.81 -7.10 -1.29
N LEU A 313 21.19 -8.40 -1.20
CA LEU A 313 20.76 -9.27 -0.11
C LEU A 313 21.36 -8.86 1.26
N LYS A 314 22.62 -8.40 1.29
CA LYS A 314 23.20 -7.80 2.50
C LYS A 314 22.44 -6.54 2.92
N LYS A 315 22.04 -5.69 1.95
CA LYS A 315 21.24 -4.49 2.20
C LYS A 315 19.86 -4.87 2.75
N ALA A 316 19.17 -5.87 2.15
CA ALA A 316 17.90 -6.38 2.64
C ALA A 316 17.99 -6.88 4.09
N SER A 317 19.01 -7.69 4.42
CA SER A 317 19.25 -8.17 5.79
C SER A 317 19.49 -7.03 6.79
N LYS A 318 20.26 -6.00 6.39
CA LYS A 318 20.54 -4.83 7.23
C LYS A 318 19.26 -4.01 7.48
N VAL A 319 18.47 -3.73 6.44
CA VAL A 319 17.22 -2.98 6.55
C VAL A 319 16.20 -3.77 7.39
N GLY A 320 16.03 -5.08 7.16
CA GLY A 320 15.14 -5.94 7.94
C GLY A 320 15.51 -5.97 9.43
N SER A 321 16.80 -6.01 9.75
CA SER A 321 17.29 -5.96 11.14
C SER A 321 17.08 -4.59 11.79
N ALA A 322 17.19 -3.48 11.03
CA ALA A 322 17.10 -2.13 11.56
C ALA A 322 15.65 -1.68 11.80
N TYR A 323 14.75 -2.00 10.87
CA TYR A 323 13.35 -1.53 10.90
C TYR A 323 12.36 -2.59 11.37
N GLY A 324 12.79 -3.84 11.48
CA GLY A 324 11.97 -4.99 11.83
C GLY A 324 11.23 -5.52 10.60
N CYS A 325 11.41 -6.79 10.29
CA CYS A 325 10.66 -7.49 9.26
C CYS A 325 9.90 -8.63 9.93
N ASP A 326 8.58 -8.65 9.76
CA ASP A 326 7.70 -9.67 10.35
C ASP A 326 7.66 -10.96 9.50
N ASP A 327 8.19 -10.92 8.25
CA ASP A 327 8.29 -12.07 7.36
C ASP A 327 9.56 -12.89 7.66
N GLU A 328 9.43 -13.84 8.61
CA GLU A 328 10.50 -14.77 8.97
C GLU A 328 10.92 -15.65 7.77
N GLY A 329 9.98 -15.97 6.86
CA GLY A 329 10.26 -16.78 5.67
C GLY A 329 11.21 -16.08 4.71
N MET A 330 10.93 -14.82 4.42
CA MET A 330 11.79 -13.98 3.58
C MET A 330 13.17 -13.77 4.23
N MET A 331 13.23 -13.49 5.53
CA MET A 331 14.50 -13.30 6.23
C MET A 331 15.36 -14.57 6.23
N ASN A 332 14.76 -15.75 6.44
CA ASN A 332 15.46 -17.03 6.34
C ASN A 332 15.99 -17.28 4.93
N HIS A 333 15.18 -16.98 3.90
CA HIS A 333 15.63 -17.14 2.51
C HIS A 333 16.77 -16.18 2.14
N ILE A 334 16.76 -14.94 2.67
CA ILE A 334 17.90 -14.00 2.52
C ILE A 334 19.17 -14.62 3.12
N GLU A 335 19.10 -15.24 4.31
CA GLU A 335 20.25 -15.88 4.94
C GLU A 335 20.76 -17.09 4.13
N GLU A 336 19.86 -17.94 3.61
CA GLU A 336 20.20 -19.06 2.74
C GLU A 336 20.94 -18.59 1.48
N LEU A 337 20.41 -17.58 0.79
CA LEU A 337 21.03 -17.02 -0.40
C LEU A 337 22.40 -16.38 -0.11
N LEU A 338 22.55 -15.72 1.03
CA LEU A 338 23.84 -15.14 1.43
C LEU A 338 24.88 -16.22 1.74
N GLU A 339 24.48 -17.37 2.29
CA GLU A 339 25.38 -18.52 2.50
C GLU A 339 25.79 -19.13 1.16
N ASP A 340 24.87 -19.28 0.19
CA ASP A 340 25.18 -19.75 -1.18
C ASP A 340 26.17 -18.81 -1.89
N LEU A 341 26.08 -17.52 -1.62
CA LEU A 341 26.96 -16.49 -2.19
C LEU A 341 28.22 -16.22 -1.35
N LYS A 342 28.52 -17.04 -0.35
CA LYS A 342 29.62 -16.81 0.58
C LYS A 342 30.98 -16.64 -0.09
N GLU A 343 31.29 -17.49 -1.09
CA GLU A 343 32.55 -17.49 -1.83
C GLU A 343 32.62 -16.39 -2.91
N ILE A 344 31.52 -15.70 -3.19
CA ILE A 344 31.46 -14.61 -4.19
C ILE A 344 31.95 -13.34 -3.53
N GLN A 345 32.94 -12.63 -4.14
CA GLN A 345 33.32 -11.28 -3.71
C GLN A 345 32.23 -10.30 -4.09
N SER A 346 31.77 -9.45 -3.15
CA SER A 346 30.86 -8.36 -3.45
C SER A 346 31.62 -7.20 -4.11
N GLU A 347 30.95 -6.45 -5.01
CA GLU A 347 31.58 -5.32 -5.74
C GLU A 347 32.00 -4.16 -4.80
N ASP A 348 31.45 -4.08 -3.56
CA ASP A 348 31.59 -2.95 -2.64
C ASP A 348 32.26 -3.34 -1.30
N GLU A 349 33.30 -4.17 -1.28
CA GLU A 349 34.09 -4.33 -0.06
C GLU A 349 34.90 -3.07 0.34
N ASP A 350 34.97 -2.04 -0.55
CA ASP A 350 35.71 -0.80 -0.32
C ASP A 350 34.90 0.37 0.29
N ASP A 351 33.54 0.30 0.36
CA ASP A 351 32.68 1.41 0.82
C ASP A 351 32.06 1.25 2.23
N GLU A 352 32.32 0.15 2.96
CA GLU A 352 31.78 -0.05 4.32
C GLU A 352 32.30 0.97 5.36
N ASP A 353 33.35 1.73 5.08
CA ASP A 353 33.92 2.71 6.02
C ASP A 353 33.37 4.15 5.84
N SER A 354 32.58 4.47 4.81
CA SER A 354 32.14 5.84 4.54
C SER A 354 30.85 6.30 5.21
N TRP A 355 30.04 5.39 5.75
CA TRP A 355 28.70 5.68 6.32
C TRP A 355 28.63 5.68 7.85
N SER A 356 29.76 5.44 8.55
CA SER A 356 29.76 5.29 10.01
C SER A 356 30.16 6.53 10.83
N THR A 357 30.32 7.72 10.25
CA THR A 357 30.90 8.88 10.95
C THR A 357 30.11 10.18 10.93
N GLU A 358 28.80 10.24 10.65
CA GLU A 358 28.06 11.52 10.71
C GLU A 358 26.94 11.63 11.77
N ASP A 359 26.71 10.65 12.63
CA ASP A 359 25.63 10.73 13.66
C ASP A 359 26.12 10.72 15.13
N GLU A 360 27.36 11.11 15.41
CA GLU A 360 27.80 11.38 16.80
C GLU A 360 28.40 12.76 16.95
N GLU A 361 27.67 13.85 16.62
CA GLU A 361 27.88 15.19 17.21
C GLU A 361 26.80 16.17 16.75
N ASN A 362 25.63 16.22 17.51
CA ASN A 362 25.02 17.47 17.97
C ASN A 362 23.75 17.21 18.82
#